data_9f0b91336013f9c3d799299697124d82
#
_entry.id   9f0b91336013f9c3d799299697124d82
#
_cell.length_a   1.000
_cell.length_b   1.000
_cell.length_c   1.000
_cell.angle_alpha   90.00
_cell.angle_beta   90.00
_cell.angle_gamma   90.00
#
_symmetry.space_group_name_H-M   'P 1'
#
loop_
_entity.id
_entity.type
_entity.pdbx_description
1 polymer ?
#
loop_
_entity_poly.entity_id
_entity_poly.type
_entity_poly.pdbx_seq_one_letter_code
_entity_poly.pdbx_strand_id
1 'polypeptide(L)'
;IGQVGAQDSKGFDFDVTVSPVSSLAFTLGYGFNDSKIREMAEVKDKTLADAIYGNDPAASKESLNSTKGNWQANVPNQTFYAYGSYTIPRGALKDLEFHLSSSYTGKVYRNTANSSWFDAYWISDLGLSYRLPNNVHLTFNLNNVFDKSYYNQALGQQLVPSMPRNFQVAISYKL
;
A
#
# COMPACT_ATOMS: atom_id res chain seq x y z
N ILE A 1 -19.37 4.55 24.64
CA ILE A 1 -18.23 4.50 23.71
C ILE A 1 -17.21 5.47 24.27
N GLY A 2 -16.08 4.98 24.77
CA GLY A 2 -14.98 5.80 25.28
C GLY A 2 -13.84 5.92 24.26
N GLN A 3 -13.09 7.04 24.29
CA GLN A 3 -11.87 7.20 23.54
C GLN A 3 -10.77 6.33 24.16
N VAL A 4 -10.17 5.44 23.39
CA VAL A 4 -9.19 4.45 23.89
C VAL A 4 -7.75 4.96 23.78
N GLY A 5 -7.52 6.09 23.11
CA GLY A 5 -6.18 6.66 22.97
C GLY A 5 -6.13 7.87 22.05
N ALA A 6 -4.95 8.45 21.91
CA ALA A 6 -4.64 9.52 20.99
C ALA A 6 -3.45 9.14 20.12
N GLN A 7 -3.48 9.56 18.87
CA GLN A 7 -2.43 9.34 17.88
C GLN A 7 -2.09 10.67 17.21
N ASP A 8 -0.82 10.89 16.95
CA ASP A 8 -0.33 12.00 16.14
C ASP A 8 0.15 11.44 14.80
N SER A 9 -0.25 12.10 13.72
CA SER A 9 0.24 11.80 12.38
C SER A 9 0.73 13.08 11.73
N LYS A 10 1.96 13.07 11.24
CA LYS A 10 2.60 14.17 10.52
C LYS A 10 3.29 13.60 9.30
N GLY A 11 3.20 14.31 8.18
CA GLY A 11 3.79 13.81 6.96
C GLY A 11 3.75 14.83 5.86
N PHE A 12 4.19 14.38 4.71
CA PHE A 12 4.04 15.10 3.44
C PHE A 12 3.91 14.11 2.30
N ASP A 13 3.22 14.55 1.26
CA ASP A 13 3.09 13.86 -0.01
C ASP A 13 3.63 14.76 -1.11
N PHE A 14 4.28 14.15 -2.09
CA PHE A 14 4.84 14.84 -3.23
C PHE A 14 4.54 14.03 -4.49
N ASP A 15 3.90 14.65 -5.47
CA ASP A 15 3.55 14.06 -6.75
C ASP A 15 4.02 14.93 -7.91
N VAL A 16 4.63 14.30 -8.91
CA VAL A 16 5.07 14.96 -10.15
C VAL A 16 4.62 14.15 -11.34
N THR A 17 3.97 14.80 -12.29
CA THR A 17 3.66 14.25 -13.60
C THR A 17 4.34 15.07 -14.67
N VAL A 18 5.06 14.38 -15.57
CA VAL A 18 5.81 14.99 -16.68
C VAL A 18 5.45 14.26 -17.97
N SER A 19 5.12 15.03 -19.01
CA SER A 19 4.87 14.52 -20.36
C SER A 19 5.80 15.25 -21.35
N PRO A 20 7.03 14.78 -21.53
CA PRO A 20 8.03 15.45 -22.37
C PRO A 20 7.57 15.55 -23.83
N VAL A 21 6.82 14.56 -24.29
CA VAL A 21 6.16 14.52 -25.60
C VAL A 21 4.77 13.87 -25.43
N SER A 22 3.88 14.11 -26.37
CA SER A 22 2.49 13.62 -26.29
C SER A 22 2.34 12.10 -26.20
N SER A 23 3.37 11.36 -26.59
CA SER A 23 3.38 9.89 -26.56
C SER A 23 4.05 9.30 -25.31
N LEU A 24 4.61 10.11 -24.41
CA LEU A 24 5.38 9.66 -23.26
C LEU A 24 4.97 10.43 -22.00
N ALA A 25 4.56 9.72 -20.97
CA ALA A 25 4.21 10.29 -19.68
C ALA A 25 4.88 9.53 -18.54
N PHE A 26 5.25 10.26 -17.50
CA PHE A 26 5.79 9.73 -16.24
C PHE A 26 5.07 10.39 -15.07
N THR A 27 4.77 9.59 -14.06
CA THR A 27 4.27 10.07 -12.78
C THR A 27 5.13 9.46 -11.68
N LEU A 28 5.57 10.29 -10.74
CA LEU A 28 6.31 9.88 -9.55
C LEU A 28 5.58 10.43 -8.34
N GLY A 29 5.39 9.60 -7.33
CA GLY A 29 4.82 10.01 -6.06
C GLY A 29 5.68 9.49 -4.90
N TYR A 30 5.83 10.30 -3.86
CA TYR A 30 6.47 9.90 -2.62
C TYR A 30 5.67 10.42 -1.43
N GLY A 31 5.37 9.54 -0.49
CA GLY A 31 4.72 9.87 0.76
C GLY A 31 5.59 9.50 1.95
N PHE A 32 5.66 10.40 2.93
CA PHE A 32 6.24 10.16 4.23
C PHE A 32 5.20 10.42 5.31
N ASN A 33 5.06 9.49 6.25
CA ASN A 33 4.09 9.57 7.35
C ASN A 33 4.74 9.15 8.67
N ASP A 34 4.91 10.11 9.58
CA ASP A 34 5.32 9.89 10.97
C ASP A 34 4.05 9.78 11.83
N SER A 35 3.45 8.59 11.87
CA SER A 35 2.25 8.30 12.66
C SER A 35 2.62 7.52 13.91
N LYS A 36 2.42 8.15 15.08
CA LYS A 36 2.83 7.61 16.38
C LYS A 36 1.71 7.64 17.41
N ILE A 37 1.78 6.68 18.31
CA ILE A 37 0.90 6.62 19.47
C ILE A 37 1.33 7.71 20.46
N ARG A 38 0.43 8.65 20.75
CA ARG A 38 0.67 9.73 21.71
C ARG A 38 0.28 9.33 23.14
N GLU A 39 -0.89 8.75 23.27
CA GLU A 39 -1.47 8.33 24.54
C GLU A 39 -2.33 7.09 24.30
N MET A 40 -2.31 6.16 25.24
CA MET A 40 -3.29 5.09 25.33
C MET A 40 -4.12 5.33 26.60
N ALA A 41 -5.45 5.27 26.47
CA ALA A 41 -6.32 5.43 27.62
C ALA A 41 -6.13 4.26 28.58
N GLU A 42 -6.05 4.55 29.88
CA GLU A 42 -6.07 3.52 30.90
C GLU A 42 -7.45 2.84 30.90
N VAL A 43 -7.48 1.55 30.59
CA VAL A 43 -8.71 0.76 30.67
C VAL A 43 -8.92 0.40 32.13
N LYS A 44 -9.77 1.19 32.81
CA LYS A 44 -10.07 0.98 34.24
C LYS A 44 -11.00 -0.21 34.49
N ASP A 45 -11.75 -0.61 33.47
CA ASP A 45 -12.64 -1.76 33.53
C ASP A 45 -11.85 -3.04 33.25
N LYS A 46 -11.72 -3.87 34.31
CA LYS A 46 -10.97 -5.14 34.23
C LYS A 46 -11.55 -6.07 33.17
N THR A 47 -12.86 -6.13 33.00
CA THR A 47 -13.52 -7.01 32.04
C THR A 47 -13.20 -6.60 30.60
N LEU A 48 -13.14 -5.30 30.35
CA LEU A 48 -12.76 -4.77 29.04
C LEU A 48 -11.25 -4.93 28.79
N ALA A 49 -10.42 -4.76 29.82
CA ALA A 49 -8.98 -5.01 29.74
C ALA A 49 -8.68 -6.47 29.41
N ASP A 50 -9.35 -7.41 30.08
CA ASP A 50 -9.24 -8.85 29.86
C ASP A 50 -9.71 -9.24 28.44
N ALA A 51 -10.74 -8.59 27.90
CA ALA A 51 -11.22 -8.80 26.54
C ALA A 51 -10.25 -8.27 25.46
N ILE A 52 -9.54 -7.19 25.74
CA ILE A 52 -8.61 -6.56 24.77
C ILE A 52 -7.21 -7.17 24.84
N TYR A 53 -6.73 -7.49 26.04
CA TYR A 53 -5.34 -7.89 26.28
C TYR A 53 -5.17 -9.32 26.78
N GLY A 54 -6.26 -10.08 26.94
CA GLY A 54 -6.25 -11.39 27.57
C GLY A 54 -6.10 -11.32 29.10
N ASN A 55 -6.14 -12.47 29.77
CA ASN A 55 -6.08 -12.57 31.24
C ASN A 55 -4.68 -12.33 31.83
N ASP A 56 -3.79 -11.56 31.19
CA ASP A 56 -2.48 -11.25 31.73
C ASP A 56 -2.54 -9.93 32.54
N PRO A 57 -2.49 -10.00 33.89
CA PRO A 57 -2.56 -8.81 34.75
C PRO A 57 -1.34 -7.87 34.59
N ALA A 58 -0.22 -8.36 34.09
CA ALA A 58 0.96 -7.54 33.82
C ALA A 58 0.83 -6.77 32.48
N ALA A 59 0.03 -7.27 31.54
CA ALA A 59 -0.19 -6.62 30.27
C ALA A 59 -1.03 -5.32 30.38
N SER A 60 -1.79 -5.15 31.46
CA SER A 60 -2.82 -4.11 31.50
C SER A 60 -2.32 -2.70 31.85
N LYS A 61 -1.25 -2.53 32.61
CA LYS A 61 -0.79 -1.20 33.07
C LYS A 61 0.54 -0.76 32.46
N GLU A 62 1.48 -1.65 32.41
CA GLU A 62 2.84 -1.34 31.98
C GLU A 62 2.97 -1.38 30.43
N SER A 63 2.18 -2.24 29.78
CA SER A 63 2.18 -2.36 28.33
C SER A 63 1.55 -1.15 27.62
N LEU A 64 0.59 -0.47 28.22
CA LEU A 64 -0.07 0.69 27.63
C LEU A 64 0.84 1.92 27.58
N ASN A 65 1.60 2.16 28.65
CA ASN A 65 2.59 3.23 28.68
C ASN A 65 3.84 2.91 27.84
N SER A 66 4.14 1.63 27.65
CA SER A 66 5.28 1.19 26.83
C SER A 66 5.06 1.38 25.32
N THR A 67 3.83 1.66 24.88
CA THR A 67 3.51 1.90 23.45
C THR A 67 3.60 3.36 23.05
N LYS A 68 3.73 4.30 24.01
CA LYS A 68 3.88 5.73 23.70
C LYS A 68 5.14 5.98 22.89
N GLY A 69 4.99 6.70 21.78
CA GLY A 69 6.06 6.97 20.83
C GLY A 69 6.29 5.87 19.78
N ASN A 70 5.63 4.73 19.93
CA ASN A 70 5.67 3.67 18.93
C ASN A 70 4.91 4.07 17.68
N TRP A 71 5.34 3.47 16.54
CA TRP A 71 4.66 3.62 15.27
C TRP A 71 3.28 2.98 15.30
N GLN A 72 2.34 3.61 14.62
CA GLN A 72 1.00 3.05 14.45
C GLN A 72 1.07 1.73 13.66
N ALA A 73 0.33 0.74 14.13
CA ALA A 73 0.23 -0.54 13.43
C ALA A 73 -0.53 -0.41 12.10
N ASN A 74 -0.12 -1.20 11.12
CA ASN A 74 -0.68 -1.27 9.76
C ASN A 74 -0.57 0.05 8.96
N VAL A 75 0.34 0.94 9.33
CA VAL A 75 0.62 2.19 8.60
C VAL A 75 2.08 2.19 8.15
N PRO A 76 2.35 2.22 6.83
CA PRO A 76 3.70 2.38 6.33
C PRO A 76 4.21 3.80 6.62
N ASN A 77 5.47 3.93 6.98
CA ASN A 77 6.09 5.24 7.20
C ASN A 77 6.57 5.90 5.91
N GLN A 78 6.75 5.13 4.86
CA GLN A 78 7.19 5.61 3.55
C GLN A 78 6.48 4.84 2.44
N THR A 79 6.10 5.56 1.41
CA THR A 79 5.58 5.00 0.17
C THR A 79 6.23 5.70 -1.00
N PHE A 80 6.48 4.95 -2.07
CA PHE A 80 6.92 5.51 -3.34
C PHE A 80 6.13 4.86 -4.46
N TYR A 81 5.83 5.62 -5.48
CA TYR A 81 5.14 5.17 -6.66
C TYR A 81 5.78 5.78 -7.90
N ALA A 82 5.99 4.97 -8.91
CA ALA A 82 6.43 5.39 -10.22
C ALA A 82 5.53 4.76 -11.29
N TYR A 83 5.12 5.54 -12.24
CA TYR A 83 4.37 5.10 -13.42
C TYR A 83 4.98 5.73 -14.66
N GLY A 84 5.09 4.93 -15.72
CA GLY A 84 5.50 5.41 -17.04
C GLY A 84 4.62 4.80 -18.11
N SER A 85 4.21 5.58 -19.10
CA SER A 85 3.51 5.09 -20.26
C SER A 85 4.11 5.64 -21.54
N TYR A 86 4.12 4.79 -22.58
CA TYR A 86 4.56 5.16 -23.91
C TYR A 86 3.57 4.62 -24.94
N THR A 87 3.01 5.50 -25.73
CA THR A 87 2.12 5.18 -26.85
C THR A 87 2.88 5.29 -28.16
N ILE A 88 2.85 4.27 -29.01
CA ILE A 88 3.47 4.31 -30.34
C ILE A 88 2.72 5.32 -31.21
N PRO A 89 3.37 6.43 -31.66
CA PRO A 89 2.66 7.51 -32.32
C PRO A 89 2.43 7.29 -33.83
N ARG A 90 3.15 6.34 -34.47
CA ARG A 90 3.13 6.11 -35.92
C ARG A 90 3.43 4.66 -36.28
N GLY A 91 3.11 4.26 -37.51
CA GLY A 91 3.43 2.95 -38.07
C GLY A 91 2.33 1.91 -37.84
N ALA A 92 2.67 0.63 -38.09
CA ALA A 92 1.70 -0.47 -38.05
C ALA A 92 1.13 -0.75 -36.64
N LEU A 93 1.87 -0.39 -35.60
CA LEU A 93 1.47 -0.54 -34.20
C LEU A 93 1.09 0.81 -33.59
N LYS A 94 0.67 1.77 -34.38
CA LYS A 94 0.17 3.05 -33.88
C LYS A 94 -0.92 2.79 -32.83
N ASP A 95 -0.95 3.61 -31.79
CA ASP A 95 -1.88 3.56 -30.65
C ASP A 95 -1.71 2.31 -29.75
N LEU A 96 -0.65 1.51 -29.93
CA LEU A 96 -0.22 0.54 -28.93
C LEU A 96 0.50 1.31 -27.79
N GLU A 97 0.01 1.13 -26.58
CA GLU A 97 0.55 1.73 -25.37
C GLU A 97 1.19 0.66 -24.50
N PHE A 98 2.38 0.95 -24.03
CA PHE A 98 3.09 0.22 -22.98
C PHE A 98 2.99 1.03 -21.69
N HIS A 99 2.75 0.37 -20.58
CA HIS A 99 2.85 0.99 -19.28
C HIS A 99 3.59 0.12 -18.28
N LEU A 100 4.34 0.78 -17.42
CA LEU A 100 5.08 0.20 -16.31
C LEU A 100 4.69 0.96 -15.05
N SER A 101 4.33 0.24 -14.01
CA SER A 101 4.22 0.79 -12.67
C SER A 101 5.19 0.11 -11.72
N SER A 102 5.63 0.85 -10.71
CA SER A 102 6.43 0.31 -9.62
C SER A 102 6.06 1.03 -8.34
N SER A 103 5.79 0.27 -7.29
CA SER A 103 5.42 0.80 -5.98
C SER A 103 6.31 0.22 -4.89
N TYR A 104 6.68 1.09 -3.95
CA TYR A 104 7.41 0.74 -2.74
C TYR A 104 6.54 1.01 -1.53
N THR A 105 6.49 0.03 -0.65
CA THR A 105 5.90 0.17 0.67
C THR A 105 6.99 -0.04 1.70
N GLY A 106 7.20 0.96 2.55
CA GLY A 106 8.16 0.89 3.65
C GLY A 106 7.74 -0.14 4.71
N LYS A 107 8.58 -0.29 5.72
CA LYS A 107 8.31 -1.16 6.87
C LYS A 107 6.97 -0.83 7.52
N VAL A 108 6.19 -1.85 7.86
CA VAL A 108 4.89 -1.73 8.50
C VAL A 108 4.86 -2.55 9.78
N TYR A 109 4.65 -1.91 10.91
CA TYR A 109 4.47 -2.63 12.18
C TYR A 109 3.10 -3.28 12.25
N ARG A 110 3.05 -4.51 12.75
CA ARG A 110 1.83 -5.32 12.84
C ARG A 110 1.03 -5.06 14.12
N ASN A 111 1.68 -4.55 15.16
CA ASN A 111 1.07 -4.29 16.46
C ASN A 111 1.58 -2.98 17.06
N THR A 112 0.86 -2.47 18.03
CA THR A 112 1.17 -1.22 18.71
C THR A 112 2.43 -1.27 19.59
N ALA A 113 2.86 -2.48 19.99
CA ALA A 113 4.11 -2.67 20.71
C ALA A 113 5.35 -2.59 19.81
N ASN A 114 5.15 -2.55 18.47
CA ASN A 114 6.21 -2.58 17.46
C ASN A 114 7.15 -3.79 17.56
N SER A 115 6.69 -4.88 18.17
CA SER A 115 7.46 -6.11 18.39
C SER A 115 7.52 -7.01 17.16
N SER A 116 6.65 -6.78 16.17
CA SER A 116 6.62 -7.50 14.91
C SER A 116 6.24 -6.57 13.75
N TRP A 117 6.75 -6.87 12.56
CA TRP A 117 6.57 -6.03 11.37
C TRP A 117 6.56 -6.84 10.10
N PHE A 118 6.17 -6.21 9.02
CA PHE A 118 6.43 -6.62 7.64
C PHE A 118 7.62 -5.82 7.10
N ASP A 119 8.54 -6.49 6.45
CA ASP A 119 9.64 -5.82 5.77
C ASP A 119 9.15 -5.01 4.57
N ALA A 120 9.90 -3.99 4.24
CA ALA A 120 9.64 -3.17 3.06
C ALA A 120 9.72 -4.01 1.78
N TYR A 121 8.91 -3.64 0.78
CA TYR A 121 8.88 -4.35 -0.49
C TYR A 121 8.61 -3.44 -1.68
N TRP A 122 9.00 -3.93 -2.86
CA TRP A 122 8.69 -3.35 -4.15
C TRP A 122 7.80 -4.29 -4.95
N ILE A 123 6.81 -3.70 -5.65
CA ILE A 123 5.96 -4.40 -6.61
C ILE A 123 6.05 -3.64 -7.92
N SER A 124 6.18 -4.39 -9.02
CA SER A 124 6.21 -3.82 -10.36
C SER A 124 5.23 -4.56 -11.26
N ASP A 125 4.50 -3.81 -12.07
CA ASP A 125 3.51 -4.31 -13.00
C ASP A 125 3.81 -3.79 -14.40
N LEU A 126 3.52 -4.61 -15.40
CA LEU A 126 3.61 -4.27 -16.81
C LEU A 126 2.24 -4.35 -17.45
N GLY A 127 1.97 -3.47 -18.39
CA GLY A 127 0.76 -3.57 -19.16
C GLY A 127 0.91 -3.12 -20.60
N LEU A 128 -0.02 -3.60 -21.41
CA LEU A 128 -0.18 -3.27 -22.81
C LEU A 128 -1.62 -2.90 -23.06
N SER A 129 -1.84 -1.81 -23.77
CA SER A 129 -3.16 -1.39 -24.23
C SER A 129 -3.12 -1.13 -25.71
N TYR A 130 -4.07 -1.67 -26.47
CA TYR A 130 -4.14 -1.46 -27.90
C TYR A 130 -5.54 -1.10 -28.38
N ARG A 131 -5.64 0.03 -29.04
CA ARG A 131 -6.88 0.46 -29.70
C ARG A 131 -6.90 -0.08 -31.11
N LEU A 132 -7.79 -1.02 -31.34
CA LEU A 132 -8.05 -1.59 -32.66
C LEU A 132 -9.12 -0.76 -33.39
N PRO A 133 -9.22 -0.87 -34.74
CA PRO A 133 -10.35 -0.36 -35.49
C PRO A 133 -11.69 -0.82 -34.92
N ASN A 134 -12.78 -0.13 -35.26
CA ASN A 134 -14.13 -0.47 -34.83
C ASN A 134 -14.36 -0.41 -33.31
N ASN A 135 -13.72 0.55 -32.62
CA ASN A 135 -13.92 0.80 -31.19
C ASN A 135 -13.59 -0.41 -30.27
N VAL A 136 -12.76 -1.33 -30.71
CA VAL A 136 -12.29 -2.43 -29.88
C VAL A 136 -11.03 -2.00 -29.13
N HIS A 137 -10.99 -2.25 -27.84
CA HIS A 137 -9.83 -1.98 -26.98
C HIS A 137 -9.39 -3.27 -26.28
N LEU A 138 -8.13 -3.64 -26.49
CA LEU A 138 -7.48 -4.78 -25.86
C LEU A 138 -6.57 -4.27 -24.73
N THR A 139 -6.61 -4.94 -23.60
CA THR A 139 -5.69 -4.66 -22.48
C THR A 139 -5.11 -5.98 -21.96
N PHE A 140 -3.81 -5.98 -21.74
CA PHE A 140 -3.08 -7.05 -21.07
C PHE A 140 -2.31 -6.46 -19.90
N ASN A 141 -2.46 -7.03 -18.72
CA ASN A 141 -1.69 -6.64 -17.53
C ASN A 141 -0.98 -7.86 -16.96
N LEU A 142 0.30 -7.72 -16.64
CA LEU A 142 1.11 -8.66 -15.88
C LEU A 142 1.43 -8.01 -14.53
N ASN A 143 0.75 -8.46 -13.49
CA ASN A 143 0.88 -7.92 -12.14
C ASN A 143 1.95 -8.71 -11.36
N ASN A 144 2.67 -8.00 -10.49
CA ASN A 144 3.74 -8.55 -9.66
C ASN A 144 4.78 -9.31 -10.51
N VAL A 145 5.38 -8.61 -11.47
CA VAL A 145 6.30 -9.18 -12.49
C VAL A 145 7.40 -10.04 -11.88
N PHE A 146 7.93 -9.63 -10.72
CA PHE A 146 9.02 -10.32 -10.02
C PHE A 146 8.56 -11.41 -9.06
N ASP A 147 7.25 -11.70 -9.01
CA ASP A 147 6.65 -12.71 -8.13
C ASP A 147 7.03 -12.50 -6.65
N LYS A 148 7.04 -11.24 -6.21
CA LYS A 148 7.38 -10.90 -4.84
C LYS A 148 6.28 -11.36 -3.89
N SER A 149 6.62 -12.21 -2.93
CA SER A 149 5.73 -12.56 -1.83
C SER A 149 5.79 -11.48 -0.74
N TYR A 150 4.62 -10.99 -0.33
CA TYR A 150 4.50 -10.01 0.75
C TYR A 150 3.13 -10.17 1.43
N TYR A 151 2.92 -9.44 2.52
CA TYR A 151 1.63 -9.42 3.22
C TYR A 151 1.02 -8.03 3.15
N ASN A 152 -0.26 -7.95 2.81
CA ASN A 152 -0.97 -6.68 2.67
C ASN A 152 -1.29 -6.05 4.03
N GLN A 153 -1.67 -6.88 5.00
CA GLN A 153 -2.00 -6.40 6.35
C GLN A 153 -2.03 -7.54 7.36
N ALA A 154 -2.07 -7.19 8.64
CA ALA A 154 -2.36 -8.08 9.74
C ALA A 154 -3.71 -7.74 10.36
N LEU A 155 -4.56 -8.73 10.53
CA LEU A 155 -5.84 -8.65 11.25
C LEU A 155 -5.71 -9.50 12.52
N GLY A 156 -5.24 -8.88 13.61
CA GLY A 156 -4.84 -9.61 14.80
C GLY A 156 -3.68 -10.57 14.50
N GLN A 157 -3.90 -11.87 14.68
CA GLN A 157 -2.92 -12.92 14.36
C GLN A 157 -2.97 -13.41 12.91
N GLN A 158 -3.98 -13.01 12.15
CA GLN A 158 -4.14 -13.44 10.76
C GLN A 158 -3.32 -12.54 9.85
N LEU A 159 -2.62 -13.15 8.90
CA LEU A 159 -1.86 -12.48 7.86
C LEU A 159 -2.61 -12.62 6.54
N VAL A 160 -2.79 -11.51 5.84
CA VAL A 160 -3.39 -11.50 4.51
C VAL A 160 -2.26 -11.51 3.47
N PRO A 161 -2.00 -12.66 2.82
CA PRO A 161 -0.96 -12.74 1.80
C PRO A 161 -1.35 -11.93 0.57
N SER A 162 -0.34 -11.45 -0.15
CA SER A 162 -0.52 -10.81 -1.45
C SER A 162 -0.88 -11.83 -2.52
N MET A 163 -1.42 -11.34 -3.63
CA MET A 163 -1.54 -12.15 -4.84
C MET A 163 -0.14 -12.42 -5.44
N PRO A 164 0.16 -13.65 -5.86
CA PRO A 164 1.36 -13.96 -6.62
C PRO A 164 1.32 -13.27 -7.99
N ARG A 165 2.38 -13.40 -8.78
CA ARG A 165 2.38 -12.96 -10.17
C ARG A 165 1.16 -13.53 -10.89
N ASN A 166 0.43 -12.65 -11.54
CA ASN A 166 -0.78 -13.00 -12.29
C ASN A 166 -0.92 -12.11 -13.52
N PHE A 167 -1.75 -12.52 -14.44
CA PHE A 167 -2.06 -11.71 -15.62
C PHE A 167 -3.58 -11.55 -15.81
N GLN A 168 -3.95 -10.48 -16.47
CA GLN A 168 -5.33 -10.18 -16.83
C GLN A 168 -5.38 -9.78 -18.30
N VAL A 169 -6.40 -10.25 -19.00
CA VAL A 169 -6.73 -9.84 -20.37
C VAL A 169 -8.14 -9.29 -20.37
N ALA A 170 -8.32 -8.11 -20.94
CA ALA A 170 -9.62 -7.51 -21.12
C ALA A 170 -9.84 -7.09 -22.57
N ILE A 171 -11.04 -7.29 -23.07
CA ILE A 171 -11.51 -6.83 -24.35
C ILE A 171 -12.74 -5.96 -24.09
N SER A 172 -12.71 -4.71 -24.53
CA SER A 172 -13.86 -3.82 -24.44
C SER A 172 -14.26 -3.33 -25.83
N TYR A 173 -15.56 -3.17 -26.03
CA TYR A 173 -16.15 -2.66 -27.25
C TYR A 173 -17.09 -1.50 -26.91
N LYS A 174 -16.92 -0.37 -27.58
CA LYS A 174 -17.80 0.79 -27.41
C LYS A 174 -18.79 0.83 -28.58
N LEU A 175 -20.06 0.68 -28.25
CA LEU A 175 -21.20 0.86 -29.18
C LEU A 175 -21.37 2.31 -29.57
#